data_fe0007a689a13d5bab8da5e18d2c2037
#
_entry.id   fe0007a689a13d5bab8da5e18d2c2037
#
_cell.length_a   1.000
_cell.length_b   1.000
_cell.length_c   1.000
_cell.angle_alpha   90.00
_cell.angle_beta   90.00
_cell.angle_gamma   90.00
#
_symmetry.space_group_name_H-M   'P 1'
#
loop_
_entity.id
_entity.type
_entity.pdbx_description
1 polymer ?
#
loop_
_entity_poly.entity_id
_entity_poly.type
_entity_poly.pdbx_seq_one_letter_code
_entity_poly.pdbx_strand_id
1 'polypeptide(L)'
;PEQRCKHTGTEVRNQKAATCTTAGYTGDTYCLKCEKKISTGTEIAKKPHTWNAGKVTTAPQCEKEGVKTYICTKCGATKTEAVEATGHQHTEIRNAKEAECETTGYTGDTYCTDCNKKLKEGVVIELTGHQNIEVRDAVEATCKKAGYTGDIYCLKCGKQISTGIEIPAKAHSWGTGKITKPASYTKTGIKTYTCKICGTKRT
;
A
#
# COMPACT_ATOMS: atom_id res chain seq x y z
N PRO A 1 28.49 -26.54 -95.41
CA PRO A 1 28.76 -26.68 -93.96
C PRO A 1 28.27 -25.48 -93.25
N GLU A 2 27.15 -25.59 -92.54
CA GLU A 2 26.62 -24.50 -91.67
C GLU A 2 27.68 -24.18 -90.64
N GLN A 3 28.16 -22.91 -90.64
CA GLN A 3 29.09 -22.44 -89.67
C GLN A 3 28.41 -22.35 -88.31
N ARG A 4 28.67 -23.37 -87.48
CA ARG A 4 28.12 -23.43 -86.12
C ARG A 4 28.54 -22.22 -85.35
N CYS A 5 27.55 -21.39 -84.87
CA CYS A 5 27.83 -20.22 -84.07
C CYS A 5 28.61 -20.62 -82.82
N LYS A 6 29.76 -19.93 -82.57
CA LYS A 6 30.65 -20.24 -81.45
C LYS A 6 30.22 -19.52 -80.15
N HIS A 7 29.10 -18.80 -80.18
CA HIS A 7 28.52 -18.08 -79.05
C HIS A 7 29.54 -17.20 -78.26
N THR A 8 30.47 -16.51 -78.96
CA THR A 8 31.57 -15.76 -78.37
C THR A 8 31.17 -14.36 -77.84
N GLY A 9 30.04 -13.84 -78.20
CA GLY A 9 29.51 -12.59 -77.64
C GLY A 9 28.16 -12.85 -77.02
N THR A 10 27.97 -12.46 -75.75
CA THR A 10 26.74 -12.70 -75.02
C THR A 10 26.19 -11.45 -74.33
N GLU A 11 24.90 -11.42 -74.16
CA GLU A 11 24.22 -10.40 -73.32
C GLU A 11 23.26 -11.06 -72.34
N VAL A 12 23.01 -10.40 -71.20
CA VAL A 12 22.01 -10.81 -70.21
C VAL A 12 20.73 -10.03 -70.41
N ARG A 13 19.62 -10.77 -70.62
CA ARG A 13 18.27 -10.17 -70.75
C ARG A 13 17.37 -10.58 -69.62
N ASN A 14 16.31 -9.79 -69.38
CA ASN A 14 15.28 -10.04 -68.36
C ASN A 14 15.82 -10.03 -66.91
N GLN A 15 16.98 -9.42 -66.68
CA GLN A 15 17.51 -9.24 -65.33
C GLN A 15 16.56 -8.33 -64.51
N LYS A 16 16.30 -8.78 -63.27
CA LYS A 16 15.47 -8.04 -62.33
C LYS A 16 16.14 -8.04 -60.92
N ALA A 17 16.34 -6.88 -60.35
CA ALA A 17 16.88 -6.79 -59.03
C ALA A 17 15.85 -7.27 -57.98
N ALA A 18 16.31 -8.01 -56.96
CA ALA A 18 15.49 -8.39 -55.80
C ALA A 18 15.20 -7.16 -54.93
N THR A 19 13.96 -7.05 -54.49
CA THR A 19 13.52 -6.11 -53.43
C THR A 19 13.11 -6.85 -52.20
N CYS A 20 12.69 -6.18 -51.12
CA CYS A 20 12.14 -6.87 -49.93
C CYS A 20 10.72 -7.43 -50.14
N THR A 21 10.06 -7.07 -51.25
CA THR A 21 8.70 -7.54 -51.58
C THR A 21 8.69 -8.51 -52.74
N THR A 22 9.64 -8.39 -53.65
CA THR A 22 9.71 -9.21 -54.88
C THR A 22 11.07 -9.89 -55.03
N ALA A 23 11.06 -11.18 -55.40
CA ALA A 23 12.27 -11.87 -55.81
C ALA A 23 12.86 -11.24 -57.07
N GLY A 24 14.15 -11.28 -57.18
CA GLY A 24 14.88 -10.86 -58.37
C GLY A 24 15.13 -12.04 -59.33
N TYR A 25 15.83 -11.77 -60.42
CA TYR A 25 16.24 -12.73 -61.39
C TYR A 25 17.58 -12.34 -62.00
N THR A 26 18.52 -13.27 -62.14
CA THR A 26 19.85 -12.97 -62.66
C THR A 26 19.84 -12.67 -64.18
N GLY A 27 18.73 -12.97 -64.84
CA GLY A 27 18.57 -12.82 -66.26
C GLY A 27 19.04 -14.01 -67.09
N ASP A 28 18.50 -14.15 -68.29
CA ASP A 28 18.88 -15.21 -69.23
C ASP A 28 20.02 -14.70 -70.13
N THR A 29 20.98 -15.56 -70.44
CA THR A 29 22.10 -15.21 -71.31
C THR A 29 21.77 -15.60 -72.75
N TYR A 30 21.90 -14.65 -73.68
CA TYR A 30 21.64 -14.83 -75.10
C TYR A 30 22.92 -14.57 -75.92
N CYS A 31 23.06 -15.24 -77.05
CA CYS A 31 24.14 -14.97 -77.98
C CYS A 31 23.79 -13.71 -78.80
N LEU A 32 24.68 -12.72 -78.86
CA LEU A 32 24.51 -11.49 -79.66
C LEU A 32 24.45 -11.74 -81.15
N LYS A 33 25.05 -12.84 -81.62
CA LYS A 33 25.17 -13.13 -83.07
C LYS A 33 24.00 -13.94 -83.63
N CYS A 34 23.49 -14.90 -82.90
CA CYS A 34 22.42 -15.80 -83.36
C CYS A 34 21.14 -15.72 -82.49
N GLU A 35 21.11 -14.82 -81.51
CA GLU A 35 19.99 -14.55 -80.56
C GLU A 35 19.49 -15.78 -79.80
N LYS A 36 20.21 -16.90 -79.87
CA LYS A 36 19.84 -18.10 -79.18
C LYS A 36 20.09 -17.97 -77.66
N LYS A 37 19.16 -18.43 -76.85
CA LYS A 37 19.33 -18.51 -75.40
C LYS A 37 20.39 -19.59 -75.07
N ILE A 38 21.43 -19.17 -74.36
CA ILE A 38 22.55 -20.02 -73.97
C ILE A 38 22.34 -20.60 -72.59
N SER A 39 21.90 -19.77 -71.66
CA SER A 39 21.60 -20.20 -70.29
C SER A 39 20.39 -19.50 -69.68
N THR A 40 19.70 -20.19 -68.81
CA THR A 40 18.61 -19.62 -68.02
C THR A 40 19.20 -19.05 -66.73
N GLY A 41 18.77 -17.89 -66.37
CA GLY A 41 19.12 -17.28 -65.08
C GLY A 41 18.53 -18.04 -63.86
N THR A 42 18.82 -17.54 -62.72
CA THR A 42 18.33 -18.08 -61.46
C THR A 42 17.56 -17.01 -60.67
N GLU A 43 16.62 -17.45 -59.84
CA GLU A 43 15.90 -16.54 -58.97
C GLU A 43 16.85 -15.99 -57.86
N ILE A 44 16.74 -14.72 -57.60
CA ILE A 44 17.43 -14.05 -56.52
C ILE A 44 16.42 -13.88 -55.38
N ALA A 45 16.71 -14.44 -54.20
CA ALA A 45 15.86 -14.38 -53.03
C ALA A 45 15.50 -12.90 -52.67
N LYS A 46 14.32 -12.70 -52.09
CA LYS A 46 13.90 -11.39 -51.60
C LYS A 46 14.91 -10.86 -50.56
N LYS A 47 15.17 -9.56 -50.60
CA LYS A 47 16.00 -8.91 -49.57
C LYS A 47 15.26 -8.82 -48.25
N PRO A 48 15.96 -8.90 -47.09
CA PRO A 48 15.34 -8.69 -45.80
C PRO A 48 14.79 -7.26 -45.72
N HIS A 49 13.73 -7.09 -44.91
CA HIS A 49 13.19 -5.77 -44.60
C HIS A 49 14.17 -4.98 -43.71
N THR A 50 14.31 -3.71 -43.99
CA THR A 50 15.07 -2.76 -43.18
C THR A 50 14.08 -1.95 -42.34
N TRP A 51 13.94 -2.30 -41.07
CA TRP A 51 12.98 -1.67 -40.17
C TRP A 51 13.53 -0.37 -39.60
N ASN A 52 12.65 0.65 -39.42
CA ASN A 52 12.97 1.84 -38.65
C ASN A 52 13.10 1.53 -37.15
N ALA A 53 13.35 2.55 -36.29
CA ALA A 53 13.45 2.38 -34.84
C ALA A 53 12.14 1.95 -34.14
N GLY A 54 11.04 1.96 -34.87
CA GLY A 54 9.70 1.68 -34.33
C GLY A 54 9.17 2.81 -33.45
N LYS A 55 7.86 2.92 -33.39
CA LYS A 55 7.14 3.89 -32.55
C LYS A 55 6.06 3.16 -31.76
N VAL A 56 5.90 3.50 -30.47
CA VAL A 56 4.76 3.02 -29.69
C VAL A 56 3.50 3.66 -30.27
N THR A 57 2.64 2.85 -30.85
CA THR A 57 1.37 3.24 -31.46
C THR A 57 0.19 3.08 -30.52
N THR A 58 0.32 2.16 -29.55
CA THR A 58 -0.62 2.01 -28.44
C THR A 58 0.18 1.94 -27.15
N ALA A 59 -0.04 2.90 -26.25
CA ALA A 59 0.64 2.91 -24.96
C ALA A 59 0.20 1.73 -24.10
N PRO A 60 1.11 1.05 -23.38
CA PRO A 60 0.74 0.04 -22.40
C PRO A 60 -0.02 0.66 -21.24
N GLN A 61 -0.89 -0.13 -20.60
CA GLN A 61 -1.65 0.23 -19.42
C GLN A 61 -1.27 -0.73 -18.28
N CYS A 62 -1.84 -0.51 -17.10
CA CYS A 62 -1.52 -1.35 -15.93
C CYS A 62 -1.65 -2.86 -16.20
N GLU A 63 -2.69 -3.28 -16.93
CA GLU A 63 -3.00 -4.70 -17.20
C GLU A 63 -3.08 -5.04 -18.69
N LYS A 64 -2.82 -4.07 -19.56
CA LYS A 64 -2.87 -4.28 -21.02
C LYS A 64 -1.55 -3.93 -21.64
N GLU A 65 -1.07 -4.83 -22.48
CA GLU A 65 0.10 -4.59 -23.32
C GLU A 65 -0.15 -3.46 -24.30
N GLY A 66 0.90 -2.70 -24.55
CA GLY A 66 0.96 -1.72 -25.63
C GLY A 66 1.40 -2.36 -26.93
N VAL A 67 1.48 -1.54 -27.99
CA VAL A 67 1.94 -1.97 -29.31
C VAL A 67 3.00 -1.03 -29.82
N LYS A 68 4.15 -1.57 -30.20
CA LYS A 68 5.20 -0.87 -30.94
C LYS A 68 5.17 -1.29 -32.40
N THR A 69 5.04 -0.33 -33.31
CA THR A 69 4.95 -0.55 -34.75
C THR A 69 6.24 -0.09 -35.42
N TYR A 70 6.76 -0.97 -36.28
CA TYR A 70 7.93 -0.73 -37.14
C TYR A 70 7.49 -0.65 -38.59
N ILE A 71 8.15 0.20 -39.34
CA ILE A 71 7.88 0.37 -40.77
C ILE A 71 9.17 0.08 -41.56
N CYS A 72 9.06 -0.75 -42.59
CA CYS A 72 10.17 -0.98 -43.48
C CYS A 72 10.47 0.29 -44.28
N THR A 73 11.69 0.83 -44.21
CA THR A 73 12.12 2.06 -44.87
C THR A 73 12.19 1.95 -46.39
N LYS A 74 12.11 0.72 -46.94
CA LYS A 74 12.23 0.44 -48.38
C LYS A 74 10.89 0.18 -49.05
N CYS A 75 9.92 -0.44 -48.35
CA CYS A 75 8.66 -0.84 -48.96
C CYS A 75 7.41 -0.42 -48.21
N GLY A 76 7.55 0.19 -47.01
CA GLY A 76 6.43 0.60 -46.19
C GLY A 76 5.69 -0.52 -45.45
N ALA A 77 6.12 -1.78 -45.61
CA ALA A 77 5.54 -2.88 -44.82
C ALA A 77 5.67 -2.61 -43.33
N THR A 78 4.69 -3.05 -42.55
CA THR A 78 4.66 -2.87 -41.10
C THR A 78 4.82 -4.19 -40.35
N LYS A 79 5.45 -4.16 -39.19
CA LYS A 79 5.40 -5.22 -38.19
C LYS A 79 5.11 -4.62 -36.83
N THR A 80 4.54 -5.40 -35.93
CA THR A 80 4.24 -4.97 -34.56
C THR A 80 4.94 -5.87 -33.56
N GLU A 81 5.28 -5.28 -32.42
CA GLU A 81 5.76 -5.99 -31.23
C GLU A 81 4.94 -5.52 -30.01
N ALA A 82 4.65 -6.43 -29.09
CA ALA A 82 4.02 -6.07 -27.83
C ALA A 82 4.98 -5.26 -26.96
N VAL A 83 4.43 -4.28 -26.25
CA VAL A 83 5.11 -3.55 -25.16
C VAL A 83 4.46 -4.02 -23.86
N GLU A 84 5.26 -4.51 -22.94
CA GLU A 84 4.74 -5.07 -21.69
C GLU A 84 3.84 -4.08 -20.94
N ALA A 85 2.82 -4.61 -20.25
CA ALA A 85 1.96 -3.84 -19.38
C ALA A 85 2.78 -3.18 -18.25
N THR A 86 2.39 -1.97 -17.83
CA THR A 86 3.13 -1.20 -16.82
C THR A 86 3.00 -1.75 -15.41
N GLY A 87 2.01 -2.60 -15.16
CA GLY A 87 1.69 -3.08 -13.83
C GLY A 87 1.04 -1.98 -12.95
N HIS A 88 0.93 -2.27 -11.66
CA HIS A 88 0.36 -1.35 -10.66
C HIS A 88 1.46 -0.79 -9.77
N GLN A 89 2.33 0.06 -10.32
CA GLN A 89 3.51 0.58 -9.61
C GLN A 89 3.20 1.76 -8.69
N HIS A 90 2.22 2.57 -9.03
CA HIS A 90 1.81 3.71 -8.23
C HIS A 90 0.57 3.35 -7.44
N THR A 91 0.68 3.39 -6.11
CA THR A 91 -0.41 3.00 -5.21
C THR A 91 -0.66 4.03 -4.14
N GLU A 92 -1.91 4.10 -3.66
CA GLU A 92 -2.31 4.88 -2.49
C GLU A 92 -3.22 4.09 -1.56
N ILE A 93 -3.23 4.46 -0.29
CA ILE A 93 -4.13 3.89 0.70
C ILE A 93 -5.33 4.82 0.85
N ARG A 94 -6.55 4.25 0.77
CA ARG A 94 -7.82 4.98 0.97
C ARG A 94 -8.61 4.39 2.12
N ASN A 95 -9.44 5.24 2.75
CA ASN A 95 -10.34 4.87 3.84
C ASN A 95 -9.64 4.34 5.11
N ALA A 96 -8.35 4.64 5.30
CA ALA A 96 -7.67 4.33 6.56
C ALA A 96 -8.31 5.12 7.71
N LYS A 97 -8.49 4.45 8.86
CA LYS A 97 -9.02 5.04 10.08
C LYS A 97 -8.27 4.48 11.28
N GLU A 98 -7.81 5.32 12.16
CA GLU A 98 -7.17 4.88 13.41
C GLU A 98 -8.19 4.24 14.36
N ALA A 99 -7.71 3.26 15.15
CA ALA A 99 -8.50 2.69 16.23
C ALA A 99 -8.55 3.63 17.43
N GLU A 100 -9.72 3.71 18.05
CA GLU A 100 -9.95 4.49 19.27
C GLU A 100 -10.28 3.57 20.45
N CYS A 101 -10.60 4.15 21.61
CA CYS A 101 -10.87 3.37 22.81
C CYS A 101 -12.05 2.41 22.66
N GLU A 102 -13.08 2.81 21.93
CA GLU A 102 -14.35 2.07 21.78
C GLU A 102 -14.74 1.84 20.32
N THR A 103 -13.94 2.28 19.37
CA THR A 103 -14.18 2.06 17.95
C THR A 103 -12.97 1.43 17.29
N THR A 104 -13.22 0.43 16.47
CA THR A 104 -12.19 -0.20 15.66
C THR A 104 -11.69 0.74 14.58
N GLY A 105 -10.43 0.60 14.26
CA GLY A 105 -9.81 1.27 13.11
C GLY A 105 -9.86 0.40 11.85
N TYR A 106 -9.21 0.87 10.82
CA TYR A 106 -9.06 0.20 9.54
C TYR A 106 -7.75 0.62 8.86
N THR A 107 -6.97 -0.34 8.36
CA THR A 107 -5.69 -0.01 7.71
C THR A 107 -5.85 0.68 6.37
N GLY A 108 -7.06 0.67 5.82
CA GLY A 108 -7.38 1.21 4.50
C GLY A 108 -7.10 0.23 3.35
N ASP A 109 -7.79 0.46 2.24
CA ASP A 109 -7.63 -0.30 1.02
C ASP A 109 -6.50 0.30 0.16
N THR A 110 -5.74 -0.55 -0.50
CA THR A 110 -4.70 -0.12 -1.44
C THR A 110 -5.27 -0.06 -2.86
N TYR A 111 -5.17 1.09 -3.50
CA TYR A 111 -5.62 1.34 -4.88
C TYR A 111 -4.43 1.71 -5.78
N CYS A 112 -4.50 1.30 -7.04
CA CYS A 112 -3.61 1.85 -8.07
C CYS A 112 -4.09 3.26 -8.46
N THR A 113 -3.19 4.24 -8.45
CA THR A 113 -3.53 5.62 -8.84
C THR A 113 -3.70 5.78 -10.35
N ASP A 114 -3.06 4.93 -11.15
CA ASP A 114 -3.10 5.03 -12.62
C ASP A 114 -4.38 4.46 -13.23
N CYS A 115 -4.93 3.38 -12.67
CA CYS A 115 -6.13 2.71 -13.19
C CYS A 115 -7.30 2.64 -12.21
N ASN A 116 -7.11 3.15 -10.98
CA ASN A 116 -8.11 3.19 -9.92
C ASN A 116 -8.61 1.82 -9.44
N LYS A 117 -7.88 0.75 -9.76
CA LYS A 117 -8.23 -0.61 -9.32
C LYS A 117 -7.86 -0.82 -7.86
N LYS A 118 -8.76 -1.41 -7.07
CA LYS A 118 -8.44 -1.90 -5.73
C LYS A 118 -7.52 -3.12 -5.84
N LEU A 119 -6.33 -3.03 -5.27
CA LEU A 119 -5.30 -4.07 -5.32
C LEU A 119 -5.30 -4.94 -4.08
N LYS A 120 -5.58 -4.32 -2.93
CA LYS A 120 -5.60 -5.01 -1.65
C LYS A 120 -6.67 -4.40 -0.74
N GLU A 121 -7.39 -5.25 -0.06
CA GLU A 121 -8.30 -4.87 1.01
C GLU A 121 -7.53 -4.65 2.31
N GLY A 122 -7.91 -3.61 3.05
CA GLY A 122 -7.37 -3.35 4.38
C GLY A 122 -7.87 -4.39 5.39
N VAL A 123 -7.40 -4.24 6.61
CA VAL A 123 -7.84 -5.06 7.73
C VAL A 123 -8.34 -4.18 8.87
N VAL A 124 -9.28 -4.70 9.65
CA VAL A 124 -9.76 -4.05 10.85
C VAL A 124 -8.63 -3.98 11.87
N ILE A 125 -8.47 -2.82 12.48
CA ILE A 125 -7.57 -2.60 13.63
C ILE A 125 -8.44 -2.67 14.88
N GLU A 126 -8.11 -3.57 15.80
CA GLU A 126 -8.83 -3.71 17.06
C GLU A 126 -8.82 -2.41 17.86
N LEU A 127 -9.91 -2.16 18.59
CA LEU A 127 -10.02 -1.01 19.48
C LEU A 127 -8.90 -0.99 20.52
N THR A 128 -8.43 0.20 20.91
CA THR A 128 -7.31 0.34 21.84
C THR A 128 -7.69 0.11 23.31
N GLY A 129 -8.96 0.12 23.62
CA GLY A 129 -9.44 0.07 24.99
C GLY A 129 -9.03 1.31 25.80
N HIS A 130 -9.28 1.26 27.13
CA HIS A 130 -8.99 2.33 28.08
C HIS A 130 -7.73 2.01 28.89
N GLN A 131 -6.54 2.14 28.28
CA GLN A 131 -5.26 1.76 28.93
C GLN A 131 -4.63 2.90 29.74
N ASN A 132 -4.78 4.14 29.32
CA ASN A 132 -4.26 5.31 30.03
C ASN A 132 -5.35 5.86 30.93
N ILE A 133 -5.26 5.58 32.23
CA ILE A 133 -6.27 5.96 33.21
C ILE A 133 -5.74 6.96 34.24
N GLU A 134 -6.64 7.78 34.74
CA GLU A 134 -6.42 8.74 35.83
C GLU A 134 -7.51 8.55 36.89
N VAL A 135 -7.10 8.65 38.16
CA VAL A 135 -8.03 8.68 39.29
C VAL A 135 -8.29 10.13 39.64
N ARG A 136 -9.56 10.55 39.68
CA ARG A 136 -10.00 11.89 40.09
C ARG A 136 -10.85 11.83 41.33
N ASP A 137 -10.89 12.93 42.04
CA ASP A 137 -11.74 13.18 43.22
C ASP A 137 -11.49 12.17 44.38
N ALA A 138 -10.32 11.52 44.43
CA ALA A 138 -9.95 10.67 45.55
C ALA A 138 -9.78 11.52 46.82
N VAL A 139 -10.36 11.05 47.89
CA VAL A 139 -10.30 11.70 49.22
C VAL A 139 -9.92 10.68 50.26
N GLU A 140 -8.89 10.96 51.04
CA GLU A 140 -8.51 10.06 52.11
C GLU A 140 -9.53 10.07 53.26
N ALA A 141 -9.84 8.90 53.80
CA ALA A 141 -10.64 8.78 55.03
C ALA A 141 -9.90 9.32 56.21
N THR A 142 -10.58 10.11 57.05
CA THR A 142 -10.12 10.53 58.37
C THR A 142 -10.98 9.91 59.44
N CYS A 143 -10.65 10.12 60.74
CA CYS A 143 -11.52 9.66 61.80
C CYS A 143 -12.78 10.56 62.03
N LYS A 144 -12.93 11.61 61.24
CA LYS A 144 -14.14 12.49 61.24
C LYS A 144 -14.97 12.35 59.98
N LYS A 145 -14.37 11.93 58.91
CA LYS A 145 -15.04 11.90 57.59
C LYS A 145 -14.63 10.63 56.86
N ALA A 146 -15.58 10.01 56.20
CA ALA A 146 -15.33 9.01 55.22
C ALA A 146 -14.46 9.54 54.10
N GLY A 147 -13.72 8.69 53.43
CA GLY A 147 -12.95 9.00 52.25
C GLY A 147 -13.68 8.47 51.00
N TYR A 148 -12.99 8.58 49.88
CA TYR A 148 -13.48 8.14 48.59
C TYR A 148 -12.30 7.67 47.73
N THR A 149 -12.41 6.51 47.05
CA THR A 149 -11.32 5.97 46.25
C THR A 149 -11.04 6.77 44.97
N GLY A 150 -11.98 7.63 44.61
CA GLY A 150 -11.94 8.41 43.36
C GLY A 150 -12.51 7.67 42.17
N ASP A 151 -12.94 8.43 41.18
CA ASP A 151 -13.45 7.95 39.90
C ASP A 151 -12.29 7.71 38.94
N ILE A 152 -12.40 6.69 38.11
CA ILE A 152 -11.38 6.35 37.10
C ILE A 152 -11.83 6.87 35.73
N TYR A 153 -11.00 7.68 35.12
CA TYR A 153 -11.21 8.25 33.78
C TYR A 153 -10.15 7.80 32.80
N CYS A 154 -10.53 7.62 31.53
CA CYS A 154 -9.58 7.44 30.44
C CYS A 154 -9.00 8.79 30.02
N LEU A 155 -7.68 8.93 30.04
CA LEU A 155 -7.01 10.17 29.60
C LEU A 155 -7.14 10.41 28.10
N LYS A 156 -7.28 9.33 27.29
CA LYS A 156 -7.35 9.44 25.83
C LYS A 156 -8.72 9.93 25.35
N CYS A 157 -9.82 9.39 25.89
CA CYS A 157 -11.17 9.71 25.42
C CYS A 157 -11.99 10.52 26.46
N GLY A 158 -11.47 10.76 27.66
CA GLY A 158 -12.16 11.49 28.73
C GLY A 158 -13.32 10.73 29.41
N LYS A 159 -13.63 9.53 28.96
CA LYS A 159 -14.76 8.75 29.52
C LYS A 159 -14.47 8.26 30.93
N GLN A 160 -15.48 8.38 31.81
CA GLN A 160 -15.45 7.74 33.12
C GLN A 160 -15.61 6.22 32.93
N ILE A 161 -14.64 5.46 33.43
CA ILE A 161 -14.57 4.00 33.29
C ILE A 161 -15.24 3.33 34.49
N SER A 162 -15.00 3.87 35.68
CA SER A 162 -15.63 3.38 36.91
C SER A 162 -15.81 4.50 37.93
N THR A 163 -16.83 4.33 38.74
CA THR A 163 -17.09 5.16 39.91
C THR A 163 -16.33 4.57 41.10
N GLY A 164 -15.74 5.43 41.91
CA GLY A 164 -15.09 5.05 43.14
C GLY A 164 -16.07 4.52 44.19
N ILE A 165 -15.53 4.10 45.30
CA ILE A 165 -16.31 3.65 46.44
C ILE A 165 -15.97 4.49 47.69
N GLU A 166 -16.93 4.63 48.59
CA GLU A 166 -16.73 5.26 49.90
C GLU A 166 -15.76 4.45 50.74
N ILE A 167 -14.78 5.10 51.34
CA ILE A 167 -13.87 4.54 52.30
C ILE A 167 -14.41 4.88 53.69
N PRO A 168 -14.77 3.90 54.55
CA PRO A 168 -15.27 4.19 55.91
C PRO A 168 -14.32 5.06 56.69
N ALA A 169 -14.87 5.94 57.52
CA ALA A 169 -14.09 6.79 58.40
C ALA A 169 -13.18 5.93 59.32
N LYS A 170 -11.94 6.35 59.51
CA LYS A 170 -10.97 5.66 60.34
C LYS A 170 -11.42 5.66 61.81
N ALA A 171 -11.15 4.58 62.55
CA ALA A 171 -11.41 4.55 63.96
C ALA A 171 -10.62 5.61 64.73
N HIS A 172 -11.23 6.21 65.78
CA HIS A 172 -10.52 7.13 66.65
C HIS A 172 -9.43 6.47 67.45
N SER A 173 -8.23 7.04 67.48
CA SER A 173 -7.12 6.62 68.37
C SER A 173 -7.23 7.38 69.67
N TRP A 174 -7.88 6.79 70.68
CA TRP A 174 -8.09 7.44 71.95
C TRP A 174 -6.83 7.47 72.82
N GLY A 175 -6.57 8.59 73.47
CA GLY A 175 -5.55 8.71 74.48
C GLY A 175 -5.95 8.00 75.80
N THR A 176 -5.07 8.07 76.82
CA THR A 176 -5.25 7.40 78.11
C THR A 176 -6.42 7.94 78.93
N GLY A 177 -7.02 9.02 78.47
CA GLY A 177 -8.10 9.73 79.21
C GLY A 177 -7.61 10.47 80.43
N LYS A 178 -8.25 11.62 80.68
CA LYS A 178 -7.99 12.50 81.85
C LYS A 178 -9.27 12.65 82.62
N ILE A 179 -9.18 12.56 83.93
CA ILE A 179 -10.33 12.87 84.83
C ILE A 179 -10.61 14.35 84.67
N THR A 180 -11.79 14.68 84.14
CA THR A 180 -12.25 16.08 83.95
C THR A 180 -13.24 16.52 85.03
N LYS A 181 -13.83 15.53 85.74
CA LYS A 181 -14.65 15.77 86.88
C LYS A 181 -14.43 14.64 87.92
N PRO A 182 -13.91 14.90 89.09
CA PRO A 182 -13.74 13.94 90.10
C PRO A 182 -15.08 13.31 90.60
N ALA A 183 -15.07 12.05 90.99
CA ALA A 183 -16.21 11.43 91.71
C ALA A 183 -16.42 12.06 93.08
N SER A 184 -17.66 12.09 93.55
CA SER A 184 -18.02 12.48 94.86
C SER A 184 -18.94 11.39 95.48
N TYR A 185 -19.25 11.52 96.77
CA TYR A 185 -20.11 10.52 97.45
C TYR A 185 -21.48 10.34 96.77
N THR A 186 -21.97 11.31 96.08
CA THR A 186 -23.31 11.32 95.43
C THR A 186 -23.29 11.39 93.92
N LYS A 187 -22.10 11.53 93.34
CA LYS A 187 -22.01 11.70 91.80
C LYS A 187 -20.81 10.95 91.25
N THR A 188 -21.03 10.24 90.15
CA THR A 188 -19.95 9.62 89.39
C THR A 188 -19.01 10.63 88.79
N GLY A 189 -17.71 10.37 88.76
CA GLY A 189 -16.71 11.17 88.09
C GLY A 189 -16.80 11.00 86.59
N ILE A 190 -16.20 11.99 85.84
CA ILE A 190 -16.14 11.97 84.41
C ILE A 190 -14.67 11.87 83.96
N LYS A 191 -14.37 10.82 83.17
CA LYS A 191 -13.08 10.70 82.48
C LYS A 191 -13.27 11.01 81.03
N THR A 192 -12.52 11.98 80.49
CA THR A 192 -12.59 12.42 79.10
C THR A 192 -11.39 11.85 78.33
N TYR A 193 -11.67 11.22 77.20
CA TYR A 193 -10.70 10.69 76.26
C TYR A 193 -10.64 11.65 75.08
N THR A 194 -9.44 11.94 74.60
CA THR A 194 -9.22 12.80 73.42
C THR A 194 -8.59 11.94 72.35
N CYS A 195 -9.16 11.98 71.12
CA CYS A 195 -8.55 11.32 70.00
C CYS A 195 -7.21 12.00 69.66
N LYS A 196 -6.13 11.22 69.58
CA LYS A 196 -4.77 11.70 69.32
C LYS A 196 -4.60 12.32 67.92
N ILE A 197 -5.48 11.93 66.99
CA ILE A 197 -5.40 12.36 65.59
C ILE A 197 -6.25 13.60 65.32
N CYS A 198 -7.51 13.61 65.74
CA CYS A 198 -8.46 14.63 65.34
C CYS A 198 -8.94 15.53 66.50
N GLY A 199 -8.50 15.27 67.75
CA GLY A 199 -8.87 16.07 68.95
C GLY A 199 -10.32 15.90 69.41
N THR A 200 -11.14 15.08 68.76
CA THR A 200 -12.50 14.76 69.24
C THR A 200 -12.46 14.16 70.64
N LYS A 201 -13.39 14.60 71.50
CA LYS A 201 -13.49 14.15 72.88
C LYS A 201 -14.69 13.22 73.08
N ARG A 202 -14.52 12.20 73.94
CA ARG A 202 -15.61 11.38 74.45
C ARG A 202 -15.43 11.25 75.99
N THR A 203 -16.49 11.06 76.67
CA THR A 203 -16.54 10.76 78.12
C THR A 203 -17.00 9.36 78.33
#